data_f745a20774b8c116358b4249cdedc575
#
_entry.id   f745a20774b8c116358b4249cdedc575
#
_cell.length_a   1.000
_cell.length_b   1.000
_cell.length_c   1.000
_cell.angle_alpha   90.00
_cell.angle_beta   90.00
_cell.angle_gamma   90.00
#
_symmetry.space_group_name_H-M   'P 1'
#
loop_
_entity.id
_entity.type
_entity.pdbx_description
1 polymer ?
#
loop_
_entity_poly.entity_id
_entity_poly.type
_entity_poly.pdbx_seq_one_letter_code
_entity_poly.pdbx_strand_id
1 'polypeptide(L)'
;MFTIMRGREYFHKDGKIILFENPQEANEFINYLIRYSVQRLQNEGRIGEAMSAPIIITQQSRLTPVDFDINTVECGVVYCKDLRKQ
;
A
#
# COMPACT_ATOMS: atom_id res chain seq x y z
N MET A 1 14.49 7.57 0.86
CA MET A 1 13.23 7.09 0.25
C MET A 1 12.41 6.35 1.29
N PHE A 2 11.12 6.20 1.04
CA PHE A 2 10.21 5.48 1.93
C PHE A 2 9.53 4.35 1.18
N THR A 3 9.11 3.33 1.90
CA THR A 3 8.29 2.24 1.37
C THR A 3 7.21 1.89 2.38
N ILE A 4 6.42 0.88 2.09
CA ILE A 4 5.35 0.43 2.98
C ILE A 4 5.70 -0.96 3.49
N MET A 5 5.60 -1.16 4.80
CA MET A 5 5.68 -2.48 5.42
C MET A 5 4.30 -2.98 5.79
N ARG A 6 4.10 -4.26 5.60
CA ARG A 6 2.91 -4.99 6.02
C ARG A 6 3.31 -5.92 7.16
N GLY A 7 3.16 -5.42 8.38
CA GLY A 7 3.69 -6.12 9.55
C GLY A 7 5.21 -6.15 9.53
N ARG A 8 5.80 -7.34 9.40
CA ARG A 8 7.25 -7.54 9.38
C ARG A 8 7.82 -7.70 7.97
N GLU A 9 7.00 -7.62 6.94
CA GLU A 9 7.41 -7.82 5.56
C GLU A 9 7.16 -6.56 4.75
N TYR A 10 7.98 -6.35 3.71
CA TYR A 10 7.74 -5.26 2.78
C TYR A 10 6.54 -5.56 1.91
N PHE A 11 5.71 -4.53 1.68
CA PHE A 11 4.59 -4.63 0.76
C PHE A 11 5.10 -4.69 -0.67
N HIS A 12 4.61 -5.67 -1.43
CA HIS A 12 4.95 -5.84 -2.84
C HIS A 12 3.71 -5.68 -3.71
N LYS A 13 3.91 -5.05 -4.86
CA LYS A 13 2.90 -4.99 -5.92
C LYS A 13 3.55 -5.55 -7.19
N ASP A 14 2.94 -6.60 -7.74
CA ASP A 14 3.46 -7.28 -8.93
C ASP A 14 4.92 -7.74 -8.76
N GLY A 15 5.26 -8.19 -7.54
CA GLY A 15 6.60 -8.66 -7.20
C GLY A 15 7.63 -7.57 -6.97
N LYS A 16 7.21 -6.31 -6.91
CA LYS A 16 8.12 -5.16 -6.76
C LYS A 16 7.78 -4.35 -5.52
N ILE A 17 8.81 -3.80 -4.88
CA ILE A 17 8.68 -2.85 -3.78
C ILE A 17 8.38 -1.47 -4.36
N ILE A 18 7.42 -0.76 -3.78
CA ILE A 18 7.05 0.59 -4.22
C ILE A 18 7.82 1.60 -3.37
N LEU A 19 8.49 2.54 -4.04
CA LEU A 19 9.24 3.61 -3.38
C LEU A 19 8.49 4.94 -3.45
N PHE A 20 8.57 5.70 -2.37
CA PHE A 20 7.95 7.01 -2.21
C PHE A 20 9.02 8.04 -1.83
N GLU A 21 8.85 9.27 -2.28
CA GLU A 21 9.80 10.34 -1.98
C GLU A 21 9.69 10.83 -0.54
N ASN A 22 8.50 10.73 0.05
CA ASN A 22 8.23 11.16 1.42
C ASN A 22 7.16 10.27 2.06
N PRO A 23 7.04 10.28 3.41
CA PRO A 23 6.07 9.43 4.10
C PRO A 23 4.61 9.82 3.82
N GLN A 24 4.37 11.08 3.43
CA GLN A 24 3.04 11.54 3.09
C GLN A 24 2.52 10.84 1.82
N GLU A 25 3.36 10.69 0.80
CA GLU A 25 2.99 9.93 -0.40
C GLU A 25 2.69 8.46 -0.08
N ALA A 26 3.46 7.87 0.82
CA ALA A 26 3.22 6.49 1.27
C ALA A 26 1.86 6.38 1.96
N ASN A 27 1.51 7.33 2.83
CA ASN A 27 0.20 7.37 3.48
C ASN A 27 -0.94 7.55 2.48
N GLU A 28 -0.76 8.39 1.47
CA GLU A 28 -1.76 8.58 0.39
C GLU A 28 -1.99 7.27 -0.37
N PHE A 29 -0.94 6.51 -0.62
CA PHE A 29 -1.05 5.22 -1.28
C PHE A 29 -1.79 4.21 -0.42
N ILE A 30 -1.52 4.17 0.89
CA ILE A 30 -2.25 3.31 1.84
C ILE A 30 -3.75 3.66 1.81
N ASN A 31 -4.09 4.93 1.84
CA ASN A 31 -5.49 5.38 1.75
C ASN A 31 -6.13 4.99 0.41
N TYR A 32 -5.37 5.04 -0.67
CA TYR A 32 -5.83 4.57 -1.98
C TYR A 32 -6.16 3.08 -1.95
N LEU A 33 -5.30 2.25 -1.35
CA LEU A 33 -5.56 0.81 -1.23
C LEU A 33 -6.82 0.53 -0.44
N ILE A 34 -7.04 1.27 0.66
CA ILE A 34 -8.25 1.13 1.48
C ILE A 34 -9.49 1.46 0.63
N ARG A 35 -9.49 2.59 -0.06
CA ARG A 35 -10.62 3.01 -0.90
C ARG A 35 -10.90 2.04 -2.03
N TYR A 36 -9.85 1.52 -2.66
CA TYR A 36 -9.99 0.53 -3.73
C TYR A 36 -10.66 -0.74 -3.20
N SER A 37 -10.24 -1.24 -2.04
CA SER A 37 -10.80 -2.43 -1.43
C SER A 37 -12.27 -2.23 -1.06
N VAL A 38 -12.63 -1.06 -0.49
CA VAL A 38 -14.01 -0.71 -0.15
C VAL A 38 -14.86 -0.68 -1.41
N GLN A 39 -14.39 -0.03 -2.45
CA GLN A 39 -15.13 0.10 -3.71
C GLN A 39 -15.38 -1.26 -4.35
N ARG A 40 -14.39 -2.13 -4.34
CA ARG A 40 -14.52 -3.48 -4.90
C ARG A 40 -15.57 -4.29 -4.15
N LEU A 41 -15.55 -4.25 -2.82
CA LEU A 41 -16.50 -4.97 -1.99
C LEU A 41 -17.92 -4.45 -2.19
N GLN A 42 -18.10 -3.14 -2.33
CA GLN A 42 -19.41 -2.53 -2.63
C GLN A 42 -19.93 -3.00 -3.99
N ASN A 43 -19.05 -3.02 -5.00
CA ASN A 43 -19.44 -3.46 -6.36
C ASN A 43 -19.84 -4.94 -6.38
N GLU A 44 -19.30 -5.76 -5.49
CA GLU A 44 -19.66 -7.17 -5.33
C GLU A 44 -20.92 -7.37 -4.46
N GLY A 45 -21.51 -6.30 -3.94
CA GLY A 45 -22.67 -6.35 -3.06
C GLY A 45 -22.35 -6.75 -1.62
N ARG A 46 -21.06 -6.78 -1.24
CA ARG A 46 -20.60 -7.18 0.10
C ARG A 46 -20.49 -5.94 1.00
N ILE A 47 -21.61 -5.29 1.24
CA ILE A 47 -21.67 -3.98 1.91
C ILE A 47 -21.14 -4.05 3.35
N GLY A 48 -21.51 -5.10 4.11
CA GLY A 48 -21.03 -5.26 5.48
C GLY A 48 -19.52 -5.38 5.57
N GLU A 49 -18.90 -6.14 4.66
CA GLU A 49 -17.45 -6.29 4.58
C GLU A 49 -16.79 -4.99 4.11
N ALA A 50 -17.42 -4.26 3.19
CA ALA A 50 -16.91 -2.96 2.75
C ALA A 50 -16.84 -1.97 3.90
N MET A 51 -17.79 -1.97 4.81
CA MET A 51 -17.76 -1.10 5.98
C MET A 51 -16.66 -1.46 6.97
N SER A 52 -16.28 -2.72 7.04
CA SER A 52 -15.22 -3.21 7.94
C SER A 52 -13.82 -3.16 7.33
N ALA A 53 -13.72 -3.08 6.00
CA ALA A 53 -12.44 -3.15 5.29
C ALA A 53 -11.40 -2.11 5.75
N PRO A 54 -11.75 -0.83 5.99
CA PRO A 54 -10.77 0.14 6.47
C PRO A 54 -10.12 -0.26 7.79
N ILE A 55 -10.92 -0.78 8.72
CA ILE A 55 -10.42 -1.22 10.03
C ILE A 55 -9.52 -2.45 9.87
N ILE A 56 -9.94 -3.42 9.07
CA ILE A 56 -9.19 -4.65 8.82
C ILE A 56 -7.83 -4.33 8.17
N ILE A 57 -7.81 -3.49 7.15
CA ILE A 57 -6.58 -3.14 6.45
C ILE A 57 -5.65 -2.36 7.37
N THR A 58 -6.18 -1.42 8.16
CA THR A 58 -5.38 -0.59 9.04
C THR A 58 -4.83 -1.36 10.24
N GLN A 59 -5.65 -2.20 10.88
CA GLN A 59 -5.29 -2.89 12.12
C GLN A 59 -4.66 -4.27 11.89
N GLN A 60 -5.19 -5.06 10.97
CA GLN A 60 -4.71 -6.42 10.75
C GLN A 60 -3.57 -6.50 9.74
N SER A 61 -3.65 -5.76 8.65
CA SER A 61 -2.59 -5.74 7.65
C SER A 61 -1.41 -4.87 8.06
N ARG A 62 -1.60 -3.95 9.01
CA ARG A 62 -0.55 -3.12 9.60
C ARG A 62 0.33 -2.43 8.55
N LEU A 63 -0.30 -1.82 7.56
CA LEU A 63 0.42 -1.06 6.55
C LEU A 63 0.97 0.22 7.16
N THR A 64 2.29 0.37 7.17
CA THR A 64 2.96 1.54 7.73
C THR A 64 4.07 2.02 6.81
N PRO A 65 4.24 3.35 6.65
CA PRO A 65 5.40 3.90 5.96
C PRO A 65 6.65 3.70 6.79
N VAL A 66 7.75 3.31 6.13
CA VAL A 66 9.06 3.17 6.78
C VAL A 66 10.15 3.74 5.89
N ASP A 67 11.23 4.18 6.53
CA ASP A 67 12.41 4.60 5.80
C ASP A 67 13.04 3.40 5.09
N PHE A 68 13.62 3.62 3.90
CA PHE A 68 14.08 2.53 3.06
C PHE A 68 15.37 2.90 2.34
N ASP A 69 16.37 2.02 2.43
CA ASP A 69 17.63 2.16 1.73
C ASP A 69 17.61 1.33 0.45
N ILE A 70 17.57 2.01 -0.70
CA ILE A 70 17.53 1.37 -2.00
C ILE A 70 18.75 0.49 -2.27
N ASN A 71 19.88 0.76 -1.60
CA ASN A 71 21.09 -0.02 -1.80
C ASN A 71 21.03 -1.43 -1.19
N THR A 72 20.03 -1.70 -0.35
CA THR A 72 19.85 -3.02 0.29
C THR A 72 18.88 -3.92 -0.46
N VAL A 73 18.34 -3.48 -1.60
CA VAL A 73 17.27 -4.20 -2.31
C VAL A 73 17.84 -5.24 -3.24
N GLU A 74 17.37 -6.48 -3.09
CA GLU A 74 17.70 -7.59 -4.00
C GLU A 74 16.62 -7.80 -5.06
N CYS A 75 15.41 -7.30 -4.85
CA CYS A 75 14.29 -7.42 -5.79
C CYS A 75 14.05 -6.11 -6.53
N GLY A 76 13.21 -6.17 -7.56
CA GLY A 76 12.86 -4.97 -8.35
C GLY A 76 12.10 -3.95 -7.51
N VAL A 77 12.25 -2.68 -7.88
CA VAL A 77 11.54 -1.57 -7.26
C VAL A 77 10.81 -0.77 -8.34
N VAL A 78 9.74 -0.09 -7.92
CA VAL A 78 9.01 0.84 -8.77
C VAL A 78 8.74 2.12 -7.98
N TYR A 79 8.92 3.27 -8.61
CA TYR A 79 8.63 4.54 -7.97
C TYR A 79 7.14 4.87 -8.08
N CYS A 80 6.54 5.33 -6.99
CA CYS A 80 5.11 5.67 -6.97
C CYS A 80 4.74 6.66 -8.07
N LYS A 81 5.61 7.64 -8.34
CA LYS A 81 5.39 8.63 -9.41
C LYS A 81 5.23 7.99 -10.79
N ASP A 82 5.91 6.86 -11.03
CA ASP A 82 5.82 6.14 -12.30
C ASP A 82 4.50 5.39 -12.43
N LEU A 83 3.93 4.93 -11.32
CA LEU A 83 2.61 4.31 -11.30
C LEU A 83 1.50 5.28 -11.67
N ARG A 84 1.65 6.57 -11.30
CA ARG A 84 0.65 7.60 -11.56
C ARG A 84 0.57 8.02 -13.03
N LYS A 85 1.58 7.69 -13.82
CA LYS A 85 1.64 8.02 -15.26
C LYS A 85 0.92 7.03 -16.16
N GLN A 86 0.41 5.97 -15.60
CA GLN A 86 -0.29 4.91 -16.35
C GLN A 86 -1.79 5.16 -16.43
#